data_e5f6f0537766ee547fcad19643389ba8
#
_entry.id   e5f6f0537766ee547fcad19643389ba8
#
_cell.length_a   1.000
_cell.length_b   1.000
_cell.length_c   1.000
_cell.angle_alpha   90.00
_cell.angle_beta   90.00
_cell.angle_gamma   90.00
#
_symmetry.space_group_name_H-M   'P 1'
#
loop_
_entity.id
_entity.type
_entity.pdbx_description
1 polymer ?
#
loop_
_entity_poly.entity_id
_entity_poly.type
_entity_poly.pdbx_seq_one_letter_code
_entity_poly.pdbx_strand_id
1 'polypeptide(L)'
;MKRLIEAAPGVALAALLATAAFLLARLPFVKDTLHVSALLLVILLGMAWRSMLPVPAAALPGIRTAQRPILRWAVAGLGLKLSLGEILRIGGPALAVVVISTIATLGFGIWVARRLGMGEKSSILLAVGSSICGASAVVAADSVVQGEKQDSAIALGVITLLGTIGIVIYPLLGRSLGMDDFLYGLWDGASLHEMAQVVAAGAGFSKRAVEVATVVKLTRICLLAPIVFGLAWSLRRKGATGDAKVSLVPWFLVLFVVFAAINSTALAPKRVLDVLRDIDLWLLCVGMAGVGLQTGFHDLKRAGIAPIAAGVVQWLFIAGLSYALAVALVR
;
A
#
# COMPACT_ATOMS: atom_id res chain seq x y z
N MET A 1 1.20 27.13 10.65
CA MET A 1 2.54 27.20 11.24
C MET A 1 2.73 26.21 12.39
N LYS A 2 1.91 26.18 13.46
CA LYS A 2 2.05 25.20 14.58
C LYS A 2 2.15 23.75 14.14
N ARG A 3 1.27 23.26 13.26
CA ARG A 3 1.29 21.86 12.76
C ARG A 3 2.57 21.47 12.01
N LEU A 4 3.23 22.41 11.34
CA LEU A 4 4.50 22.18 10.64
C LEU A 4 5.65 22.03 11.64
N ILE A 5 5.66 22.85 12.69
CA ILE A 5 6.68 22.79 13.76
C ILE A 5 6.53 21.47 14.55
N GLU A 6 5.30 21.07 14.86
CA GLU A 6 5.01 19.80 15.54
C GLU A 6 5.39 18.57 14.69
N ALA A 7 5.31 18.66 13.37
CA ALA A 7 5.70 17.57 12.48
C ALA A 7 7.22 17.49 12.21
N ALA A 8 7.94 18.59 12.41
CA ALA A 8 9.36 18.68 12.04
C ALA A 8 10.24 17.54 12.61
N PRO A 9 10.17 17.19 13.91
CA PRO A 9 11.06 16.16 14.47
C PRO A 9 10.88 14.79 13.83
N GLY A 10 9.63 14.39 13.59
CA GLY A 10 9.33 13.09 12.99
C GLY A 10 9.62 13.03 11.50
N VAL A 11 9.38 14.11 10.76
CA VAL A 11 9.77 14.21 9.34
C VAL A 11 11.29 14.22 9.22
N ALA A 12 12.02 14.92 10.09
CA ALA A 12 13.48 14.92 10.10
C ALA A 12 14.04 13.51 10.37
N LEU A 13 13.47 12.76 11.32
CA LEU A 13 13.87 11.36 11.57
C LEU A 13 13.60 10.48 10.35
N ALA A 14 12.43 10.60 9.72
CA ALA A 14 12.12 9.86 8.52
C ALA A 14 13.05 10.21 7.35
N ALA A 15 13.38 11.49 7.18
CA ALA A 15 14.31 11.97 6.17
C ALA A 15 15.75 11.47 6.42
N LEU A 16 16.18 11.43 7.68
CA LEU A 16 17.48 10.87 8.07
C LEU A 16 17.58 9.40 7.68
N LEU A 17 16.58 8.59 8.04
CA LEU A 17 16.54 7.16 7.69
C LEU A 17 16.45 6.97 6.17
N ALA A 18 15.68 7.79 5.46
CA ALA A 18 15.59 7.76 4.02
C ALA A 18 16.95 8.04 3.37
N THR A 19 17.67 9.06 3.84
CA THR A 19 18.99 9.41 3.33
C THR A 19 20.00 8.31 3.65
N ALA A 20 19.99 7.75 4.84
CA ALA A 20 20.84 6.62 5.22
C ALA A 20 20.60 5.40 4.33
N ALA A 21 19.35 5.03 4.10
CA ALA A 21 18.98 3.91 3.21
C ALA A 21 19.41 4.18 1.78
N PHE A 22 19.25 5.41 1.29
CA PHE A 22 19.64 5.81 -0.06
C PHE A 22 21.16 5.73 -0.28
N LEU A 23 21.95 6.09 0.72
CA LEU A 23 23.40 5.95 0.70
C LEU A 23 23.84 4.49 0.80
N LEU A 24 23.24 3.72 1.71
CA LEU A 24 23.52 2.30 1.87
C LEU A 24 23.20 1.49 0.60
N ALA A 25 22.08 1.81 -0.07
CA ALA A 25 21.69 1.16 -1.32
C ALA A 25 22.69 1.39 -2.47
N ARG A 26 23.56 2.40 -2.38
CA ARG A 26 24.60 2.70 -3.36
C ARG A 26 25.90 1.93 -3.12
N LEU A 27 26.07 1.33 -1.94
CA LEU A 27 27.25 0.52 -1.64
C LEU A 27 27.29 -0.70 -2.56
N PRO A 28 28.44 -1.02 -3.19
CA PRO A 28 28.57 -2.14 -4.12
C PRO A 28 28.05 -3.46 -3.55
N PHE A 29 28.36 -3.75 -2.28
CA PHE A 29 27.88 -4.96 -1.60
C PHE A 29 26.36 -5.04 -1.54
N VAL A 30 25.68 -3.94 -1.24
CA VAL A 30 24.22 -3.90 -1.14
C VAL A 30 23.57 -3.98 -2.52
N LYS A 31 24.14 -3.22 -3.47
CA LYS A 31 23.63 -3.12 -4.84
C LYS A 31 23.83 -4.41 -5.63
N ASP A 32 25.05 -4.96 -5.59
CA ASP A 32 25.49 -6.01 -6.51
C ASP A 32 25.40 -7.42 -5.90
N THR A 33 25.41 -7.53 -4.55
CA THR A 33 25.34 -8.83 -3.85
C THR A 33 23.96 -9.06 -3.27
N LEU A 34 23.43 -8.10 -2.52
CA LEU A 34 22.12 -8.25 -1.84
C LEU A 34 20.93 -7.89 -2.71
N HIS A 35 21.12 -7.11 -3.76
CA HIS A 35 20.08 -6.61 -4.68
C HIS A 35 18.87 -5.98 -3.93
N VAL A 36 19.15 -5.30 -2.82
CA VAL A 36 18.11 -4.71 -1.94
C VAL A 36 17.86 -3.27 -2.36
N SER A 37 16.60 -2.94 -2.64
CA SER A 37 16.21 -1.57 -3.01
C SER A 37 16.29 -0.62 -1.81
N ALA A 38 16.53 0.68 -2.08
CA ALA A 38 16.51 1.73 -1.05
C ALA A 38 15.17 1.76 -0.29
N LEU A 39 14.06 1.47 -0.97
CA LEU A 39 12.73 1.45 -0.40
C LEU A 39 12.57 0.31 0.62
N LEU A 40 13.09 -0.87 0.33
CA LEU A 40 13.09 -1.99 1.27
C LEU A 40 14.01 -1.70 2.47
N LEU A 41 15.21 -1.20 2.20
CA LEU A 41 16.17 -0.85 3.26
C LEU A 41 15.58 0.15 4.26
N VAL A 42 14.95 1.22 3.78
CA VAL A 42 14.41 2.25 4.66
C VAL A 42 13.28 1.75 5.54
N ILE A 43 12.44 0.85 5.04
CA ILE A 43 11.40 0.22 5.85
C ILE A 43 12.04 -0.62 6.96
N LEU A 44 13.01 -1.48 6.60
CA LEU A 44 13.70 -2.33 7.56
C LEU A 44 14.45 -1.52 8.62
N LEU A 45 15.11 -0.42 8.22
CA LEU A 45 15.76 0.51 9.16
C LEU A 45 14.75 1.16 10.10
N GLY A 46 13.59 1.60 9.57
CA GLY A 46 12.51 2.16 10.39
C GLY A 46 11.93 1.16 11.38
N MET A 47 11.70 -0.09 10.95
CA MET A 47 11.24 -1.17 11.82
C MET A 47 12.26 -1.54 12.89
N ALA A 48 13.54 -1.64 12.52
CA ALA A 48 14.63 -1.89 13.46
C ALA A 48 14.70 -0.77 14.51
N TRP A 49 14.66 0.50 14.06
CA TRP A 49 14.59 1.64 14.97
C TRP A 49 13.43 1.51 15.96
N ARG A 50 12.20 1.30 15.45
CA ARG A 50 10.98 1.16 16.27
C ARG A 50 11.05 0.02 17.27
N SER A 51 11.75 -1.06 16.93
CA SER A 51 11.86 -2.25 17.77
C SER A 51 12.96 -2.15 18.83
N MET A 52 14.04 -1.41 18.53
CA MET A 52 15.22 -1.29 19.40
C MET A 52 15.22 0.01 20.22
N LEU A 53 14.63 1.07 19.70
CA LEU A 53 14.67 2.39 20.30
C LEU A 53 13.25 2.95 20.49
N PRO A 54 12.98 3.66 21.60
CA PRO A 54 11.71 4.32 21.77
C PRO A 54 11.59 5.47 20.75
N VAL A 55 10.46 5.54 20.08
CA VAL A 55 10.13 6.69 19.23
C VAL A 55 9.61 7.81 20.13
N PRO A 56 10.27 8.98 20.16
CA PRO A 56 9.83 10.10 20.98
C PRO A 56 8.40 10.51 20.64
N ALA A 57 7.59 10.79 21.64
CA ALA A 57 6.20 11.23 21.43
C ALA A 57 6.11 12.48 20.53
N ALA A 58 7.08 13.38 20.65
CA ALA A 58 7.20 14.57 19.80
C ALA A 58 7.43 14.25 18.31
N ALA A 59 7.96 13.06 17.97
CA ALA A 59 8.18 12.66 16.59
C ALA A 59 6.92 12.04 15.93
N LEU A 60 5.96 11.55 16.70
CA LEU A 60 4.79 10.86 16.20
C LEU A 60 3.96 11.66 15.17
N PRO A 61 3.68 12.97 15.35
CA PRO A 61 2.95 13.76 14.37
C PRO A 61 3.69 13.81 13.02
N GLY A 62 5.01 13.98 13.05
CA GLY A 62 5.85 14.03 11.85
C GLY A 62 5.96 12.69 11.14
N ILE A 63 6.07 11.58 11.87
CA ILE A 63 6.07 10.23 11.31
C ILE A 63 4.76 9.95 10.59
N ARG A 64 3.61 10.35 11.17
CA ARG A 64 2.29 10.25 10.49
C ARG A 64 2.22 11.12 9.24
N THR A 65 2.87 12.28 9.26
CA THR A 65 2.99 13.18 8.10
C THR A 65 3.82 12.53 7.00
N ALA A 66 4.93 11.88 7.32
CA ALA A 66 5.73 11.12 6.37
C ALA A 66 4.93 9.96 5.76
N GLN A 67 4.32 9.12 6.59
CA GLN A 67 3.59 7.93 6.17
C GLN A 67 2.36 8.21 5.31
N ARG A 68 1.66 9.32 5.50
CA ARG A 68 0.39 9.60 4.80
C ARG A 68 0.50 10.74 3.79
N PRO A 69 0.61 12.04 4.17
CA PRO A 69 0.68 13.10 3.18
C PRO A 69 1.88 12.99 2.25
N ILE A 70 3.12 12.87 2.78
CA ILE A 70 4.33 12.84 1.95
C ILE A 70 4.30 11.63 1.01
N LEU A 71 3.94 10.45 1.51
CA LEU A 71 3.82 9.25 0.70
C LEU A 71 2.80 9.40 -0.44
N ARG A 72 1.63 10.05 -0.18
CA ARG A 72 0.63 10.28 -1.22
C ARG A 72 1.12 11.21 -2.32
N TRP A 73 1.86 12.27 -1.97
CA TRP A 73 2.51 13.15 -2.94
C TRP A 73 3.54 12.38 -3.79
N ALA A 74 4.36 11.55 -3.14
CA ALA A 74 5.33 10.73 -3.83
C ALA A 74 4.68 9.67 -4.73
N VAL A 75 3.56 9.05 -4.31
CA VAL A 75 2.78 8.15 -5.17
C VAL A 75 2.20 8.90 -6.38
N ALA A 76 1.72 10.14 -6.20
CA ALA A 76 1.30 10.97 -7.33
C ALA A 76 2.47 11.25 -8.29
N GLY A 77 3.67 11.52 -7.75
CA GLY A 77 4.90 11.77 -8.50
C GLY A 77 5.36 10.58 -9.36
N LEU A 78 4.99 9.34 -9.02
CA LEU A 78 5.25 8.18 -9.88
C LEU A 78 4.62 8.32 -11.28
N GLY A 79 3.56 9.13 -11.43
CA GLY A 79 2.99 9.48 -12.72
C GLY A 79 4.01 10.11 -13.69
N LEU A 80 5.04 10.82 -13.18
CA LEU A 80 6.12 11.37 -14.02
C LEU A 80 7.01 10.29 -14.67
N LYS A 81 6.87 9.03 -14.26
CA LYS A 81 7.61 7.88 -14.82
C LYS A 81 6.82 7.09 -15.84
N LEU A 82 5.51 7.34 -15.93
CA LEU A 82 4.55 6.60 -16.76
C LEU A 82 3.95 7.48 -17.85
N SER A 83 3.63 6.88 -18.98
CA SER A 83 2.81 7.52 -20.02
C SER A 83 1.35 7.07 -19.92
N LEU A 84 0.41 7.90 -20.40
CA LEU A 84 -1.00 7.52 -20.48
C LEU A 84 -1.20 6.26 -21.34
N GLY A 85 -0.41 6.11 -22.40
CA GLY A 85 -0.45 4.91 -23.25
C GLY A 85 -0.07 3.64 -22.49
N GLU A 86 0.89 3.71 -21.56
CA GLU A 86 1.25 2.57 -20.69
C GLU A 86 0.16 2.24 -19.68
N ILE A 87 -0.50 3.27 -19.12
CA ILE A 87 -1.66 3.08 -18.23
C ILE A 87 -2.80 2.35 -18.94
N LEU A 88 -3.12 2.76 -20.18
CA LEU A 88 -4.18 2.15 -20.98
C LEU A 88 -3.83 0.73 -21.45
N ARG A 89 -2.55 0.40 -21.62
CA ARG A 89 -2.06 -0.93 -22.04
C ARG A 89 -2.26 -2.03 -20.99
N ILE A 90 -2.55 -1.70 -19.74
CA ILE A 90 -2.86 -2.71 -18.72
C ILE A 90 -4.08 -3.54 -19.12
N GLY A 91 -5.04 -2.93 -19.82
CA GLY A 91 -6.08 -3.64 -20.56
C GLY A 91 -7.21 -4.23 -19.71
N GLY A 92 -8.24 -4.71 -20.41
CA GLY A 92 -9.44 -5.31 -19.82
C GLY A 92 -9.16 -6.55 -18.97
N PRO A 93 -8.31 -7.48 -19.40
CA PRO A 93 -7.98 -8.68 -18.61
C PRO A 93 -7.40 -8.36 -17.23
N ALA A 94 -6.46 -7.41 -17.14
CA ALA A 94 -5.90 -7.02 -15.86
C ALA A 94 -6.94 -6.30 -14.96
N LEU A 95 -7.84 -5.51 -15.56
CA LEU A 95 -8.96 -4.94 -14.82
C LEU A 95 -9.87 -6.04 -14.26
N ALA A 96 -10.16 -7.08 -15.04
CA ALA A 96 -10.94 -8.23 -14.56
C ALA A 96 -10.25 -8.95 -13.38
N VAL A 97 -8.93 -9.17 -13.45
CA VAL A 97 -8.15 -9.72 -12.33
C VAL A 97 -8.36 -8.88 -11.07
N VAL A 98 -8.23 -7.56 -11.17
CA VAL A 98 -8.38 -6.63 -10.03
C VAL A 98 -9.78 -6.69 -9.45
N VAL A 99 -10.81 -6.57 -10.29
CA VAL A 99 -12.21 -6.52 -9.84
C VAL A 99 -12.62 -7.85 -9.20
N ILE A 100 -12.36 -8.96 -9.89
CA ILE A 100 -12.78 -10.30 -9.41
C ILE A 100 -12.04 -10.63 -8.10
N SER A 101 -10.70 -10.45 -8.06
CA SER A 101 -9.93 -10.77 -6.85
C SER A 101 -10.35 -9.89 -5.66
N THR A 102 -10.63 -8.60 -5.88
CA THR A 102 -11.06 -7.69 -4.82
C THR A 102 -12.43 -8.08 -4.26
N ILE A 103 -13.43 -8.31 -5.12
CA ILE A 103 -14.80 -8.65 -4.68
C ILE A 103 -14.83 -10.02 -4.02
N ALA A 104 -14.17 -11.02 -4.62
CA ALA A 104 -14.10 -12.36 -4.06
C ALA A 104 -13.41 -12.36 -2.69
N THR A 105 -12.29 -11.63 -2.55
CA THR A 105 -11.57 -11.55 -1.27
C THR A 105 -12.37 -10.79 -0.21
N LEU A 106 -13.14 -9.78 -0.58
CA LEU A 106 -14.02 -9.07 0.35
C LEU A 106 -15.06 -10.03 0.95
N GLY A 107 -15.78 -10.76 0.10
CA GLY A 107 -16.80 -11.73 0.56
C GLY A 107 -16.19 -12.87 1.37
N PHE A 108 -15.13 -13.50 0.83
CA PHE A 108 -14.41 -14.58 1.49
C PHE A 108 -13.80 -14.13 2.82
N GLY A 109 -13.21 -12.92 2.86
CA GLY A 109 -12.58 -12.37 4.05
C GLY A 109 -13.57 -12.13 5.19
N ILE A 110 -14.74 -11.57 4.90
CA ILE A 110 -15.80 -11.41 5.90
C ILE A 110 -16.24 -12.79 6.43
N TRP A 111 -16.42 -13.74 5.55
CA TRP A 111 -16.83 -15.10 5.93
C TRP A 111 -15.78 -15.79 6.82
N VAL A 112 -14.51 -15.78 6.44
CA VAL A 112 -13.42 -16.38 7.23
C VAL A 112 -13.27 -15.71 8.59
N ALA A 113 -13.26 -14.38 8.64
CA ALA A 113 -13.09 -13.65 9.89
C ALA A 113 -14.21 -13.96 10.89
N ARG A 114 -15.47 -14.04 10.40
CA ARG A 114 -16.61 -14.46 11.24
C ARG A 114 -16.49 -15.91 11.72
N ARG A 115 -16.02 -16.82 10.86
CA ARG A 115 -15.80 -18.24 11.23
C ARG A 115 -14.70 -18.41 12.28
N LEU A 116 -13.75 -17.50 12.32
CA LEU A 116 -12.70 -17.45 13.34
C LEU A 116 -13.12 -16.69 14.62
N GLY A 117 -14.40 -16.36 14.75
CA GLY A 117 -14.98 -15.76 15.97
C GLY A 117 -14.82 -14.23 16.07
N MET A 118 -14.42 -13.53 14.98
CA MET A 118 -14.38 -12.08 15.00
C MET A 118 -15.79 -11.47 14.94
N GLY A 119 -15.96 -10.36 15.64
CA GLY A 119 -17.21 -9.57 15.57
C GLY A 119 -17.51 -9.08 14.14
N GLU A 120 -18.78 -8.78 13.86
CA GLU A 120 -19.22 -8.37 12.51
C GLU A 120 -18.44 -7.16 12.00
N LYS A 121 -18.30 -6.12 12.80
CA LYS A 121 -17.62 -4.88 12.45
C LYS A 121 -16.13 -5.09 12.20
N SER A 122 -15.43 -5.78 13.10
CA SER A 122 -14.02 -6.16 12.94
C SER A 122 -13.78 -6.97 11.68
N SER A 123 -14.68 -7.93 11.38
CA SER A 123 -14.60 -8.77 10.18
C SER A 123 -14.71 -7.95 8.91
N ILE A 124 -15.65 -6.99 8.86
CA ILE A 124 -15.82 -6.10 7.71
C ILE A 124 -14.59 -5.20 7.54
N LEU A 125 -14.10 -4.58 8.62
CA LEU A 125 -12.95 -3.67 8.55
C LEU A 125 -11.67 -4.38 8.07
N LEU A 126 -11.40 -5.57 8.61
CA LEU A 126 -10.25 -6.38 8.16
C LEU A 126 -10.40 -6.79 6.70
N ALA A 127 -11.57 -7.27 6.29
CA ALA A 127 -11.82 -7.73 4.93
C ALA A 127 -11.72 -6.58 3.91
N VAL A 128 -12.31 -5.42 4.18
CA VAL A 128 -12.23 -4.23 3.31
C VAL A 128 -10.78 -3.76 3.18
N GLY A 129 -10.05 -3.69 4.29
CA GLY A 129 -8.66 -3.27 4.28
C GLY A 129 -7.77 -4.23 3.50
N SER A 130 -7.90 -5.53 3.72
CA SER A 130 -7.13 -6.57 3.00
C SER A 130 -7.48 -6.62 1.51
N SER A 131 -8.73 -6.37 1.15
CA SER A 131 -9.20 -6.48 -0.24
C SER A 131 -8.87 -5.27 -1.11
N ILE A 132 -8.71 -4.05 -0.55
CA ILE A 132 -8.60 -2.83 -1.37
C ILE A 132 -7.22 -2.18 -1.23
N CYS A 133 -7.04 -1.30 -0.24
CA CYS A 133 -5.83 -0.47 -0.15
C CYS A 133 -5.31 -0.30 1.28
N GLY A 134 -5.60 -1.24 2.16
CA GLY A 134 -5.12 -1.24 3.53
C GLY A 134 -5.74 -0.11 4.37
N ALA A 135 -4.90 0.71 4.97
CA ALA A 135 -5.29 1.71 5.94
C ALA A 135 -6.38 2.68 5.47
N SER A 136 -6.31 3.15 4.22
CA SER A 136 -7.31 4.08 3.68
C SER A 136 -8.69 3.43 3.57
N ALA A 137 -8.72 2.14 3.22
CA ALA A 137 -9.95 1.37 3.10
C ALA A 137 -10.58 1.08 4.46
N VAL A 138 -9.77 0.74 5.47
CA VAL A 138 -10.25 0.57 6.86
C VAL A 138 -10.89 1.85 7.36
N VAL A 139 -10.21 3.01 7.24
CA VAL A 139 -10.74 4.30 7.71
C VAL A 139 -12.03 4.68 6.98
N ALA A 140 -12.10 4.47 5.66
CA ALA A 140 -13.29 4.76 4.89
C ALA A 140 -14.46 3.83 5.26
N ALA A 141 -14.20 2.53 5.45
CA ALA A 141 -15.22 1.57 5.89
C ALA A 141 -15.67 1.85 7.32
N ASP A 142 -14.76 2.24 8.22
CA ASP A 142 -15.07 2.53 9.61
C ASP A 142 -16.04 3.72 9.77
N SER A 143 -15.95 4.72 8.89
CA SER A 143 -16.91 5.83 8.87
C SER A 143 -18.35 5.39 8.63
N VAL A 144 -18.56 4.21 8.04
CA VAL A 144 -19.86 3.63 7.73
C VAL A 144 -20.24 2.53 8.73
N VAL A 145 -19.29 1.64 9.05
CA VAL A 145 -19.47 0.49 9.94
C VAL A 145 -19.57 0.91 11.40
N GLN A 146 -18.91 2.04 11.74
CA GLN A 146 -18.84 2.56 13.10
C GLN A 146 -18.36 1.50 14.09
N GLY A 147 -17.21 0.90 13.79
CA GLY A 147 -16.53 -0.04 14.66
C GLY A 147 -15.99 0.61 15.92
N GLU A 148 -15.56 -0.17 16.87
CA GLU A 148 -14.79 0.33 18.00
C GLU A 148 -13.40 0.76 17.53
N LYS A 149 -12.77 1.70 18.25
CA LYS A 149 -11.39 2.14 17.92
C LYS A 149 -10.40 0.98 17.86
N GLN A 150 -10.65 -0.04 18.67
CA GLN A 150 -9.84 -1.25 18.73
C GLN A 150 -9.99 -2.09 17.45
N ASP A 151 -11.18 -2.17 16.85
CA ASP A 151 -11.42 -2.92 15.62
C ASP A 151 -10.58 -2.39 14.46
N SER A 152 -10.62 -1.07 14.25
CA SER A 152 -9.81 -0.40 13.24
C SER A 152 -8.31 -0.54 13.52
N ALA A 153 -7.88 -0.42 14.78
CA ALA A 153 -6.48 -0.55 15.15
C ALA A 153 -5.93 -1.97 14.88
N ILE A 154 -6.73 -3.00 15.20
CA ILE A 154 -6.38 -4.40 14.94
C ILE A 154 -6.30 -4.66 13.44
N ALA A 155 -7.32 -4.25 12.67
CA ALA A 155 -7.32 -4.42 11.22
C ALA A 155 -6.10 -3.75 10.57
N LEU A 156 -5.79 -2.51 10.97
CA LEU A 156 -4.61 -1.77 10.49
C LEU A 156 -3.31 -2.51 10.85
N GLY A 157 -3.17 -2.97 12.07
CA GLY A 157 -1.96 -3.67 12.54
C GLY A 157 -1.71 -4.96 11.76
N VAL A 158 -2.74 -5.78 11.57
CA VAL A 158 -2.65 -7.05 10.80
C VAL A 158 -2.27 -6.78 9.34
N ILE A 159 -2.96 -5.84 8.69
CA ILE A 159 -2.74 -5.50 7.28
C ILE A 159 -1.33 -4.96 7.06
N THR A 160 -0.89 -4.03 7.90
CA THR A 160 0.45 -3.43 7.79
C THR A 160 1.53 -4.48 8.00
N LEU A 161 1.34 -5.36 8.99
CA LEU A 161 2.29 -6.43 9.26
C LEU A 161 2.42 -7.40 8.10
N LEU A 162 1.28 -7.99 7.65
CA LEU A 162 1.29 -8.99 6.59
C LEU A 162 1.83 -8.42 5.28
N GLY A 163 1.44 -7.18 4.97
CA GLY A 163 1.96 -6.52 3.79
C GLY A 163 3.45 -6.18 3.91
N THR A 164 3.97 -5.87 5.11
CA THR A 164 5.41 -5.67 5.32
C THR A 164 6.19 -6.98 5.11
N ILE A 165 5.67 -8.09 5.60
CA ILE A 165 6.21 -9.42 5.31
C ILE A 165 6.17 -9.68 3.79
N GLY A 166 5.08 -9.28 3.14
CA GLY A 166 4.91 -9.39 1.69
C GLY A 166 5.97 -8.64 0.88
N ILE A 167 6.47 -7.50 1.36
CA ILE A 167 7.55 -6.75 0.66
C ILE A 167 8.78 -7.64 0.40
N VAL A 168 9.07 -8.54 1.33
CA VAL A 168 10.22 -9.47 1.21
C VAL A 168 9.84 -10.73 0.45
N ILE A 169 8.69 -11.32 0.77
CA ILE A 169 8.28 -12.63 0.22
C ILE A 169 7.92 -12.54 -1.26
N TYR A 170 7.24 -11.47 -1.70
CA TYR A 170 6.74 -11.35 -3.08
C TYR A 170 7.85 -11.36 -4.13
N PRO A 171 8.93 -10.56 -4.03
CA PRO A 171 10.01 -10.62 -5.00
C PRO A 171 10.69 -11.99 -5.06
N LEU A 172 10.82 -12.67 -3.92
CA LEU A 172 11.39 -14.02 -3.86
C LEU A 172 10.50 -15.04 -4.57
N LEU A 173 9.20 -15.02 -4.27
CA LEU A 173 8.23 -15.90 -4.93
C LEU A 173 8.13 -15.59 -6.43
N GLY A 174 8.07 -14.33 -6.83
CA GLY A 174 8.00 -13.94 -8.23
C GLY A 174 9.15 -14.49 -9.05
N ARG A 175 10.38 -14.41 -8.50
CA ARG A 175 11.57 -14.97 -9.14
C ARG A 175 11.54 -16.50 -9.18
N SER A 176 11.17 -17.15 -8.08
CA SER A 176 11.10 -18.62 -8.00
C SER A 176 10.04 -19.22 -8.94
N LEU A 177 8.95 -18.49 -9.19
CA LEU A 177 7.88 -18.86 -10.13
C LEU A 177 8.17 -18.43 -11.58
N GLY A 178 9.33 -17.82 -11.85
CA GLY A 178 9.72 -17.37 -13.19
C GLY A 178 8.76 -16.34 -13.80
N MET A 179 8.20 -15.45 -12.97
CA MET A 179 7.31 -14.40 -13.45
C MET A 179 8.10 -13.36 -14.27
N ASP A 180 7.50 -12.90 -15.37
CA ASP A 180 7.97 -11.69 -16.05
C ASP A 180 7.54 -10.42 -15.28
N ASP A 181 8.06 -9.27 -15.67
CA ASP A 181 7.81 -7.98 -15.02
C ASP A 181 6.34 -7.59 -15.00
N PHE A 182 5.59 -7.92 -16.06
CA PHE A 182 4.19 -7.57 -16.18
C PHE A 182 3.32 -8.45 -15.27
N LEU A 183 3.50 -9.77 -15.34
CA LEU A 183 2.77 -10.72 -14.50
C LEU A 183 3.03 -10.47 -13.02
N TYR A 184 4.31 -10.25 -12.65
CA TYR A 184 4.67 -9.91 -11.28
C TYR A 184 4.02 -8.60 -10.83
N GLY A 185 4.13 -7.53 -11.62
CA GLY A 185 3.53 -6.25 -11.29
C GLY A 185 2.01 -6.30 -11.17
N LEU A 186 1.33 -7.07 -12.04
CA LEU A 186 -0.10 -7.32 -11.97
C LEU A 186 -0.46 -8.05 -10.67
N TRP A 187 0.26 -9.13 -10.35
CA TRP A 187 0.04 -9.92 -9.15
C TRP A 187 0.30 -9.11 -7.86
N ASP A 188 1.41 -8.39 -7.80
CA ASP A 188 1.78 -7.53 -6.68
C ASP A 188 0.72 -6.44 -6.44
N GLY A 189 0.38 -5.65 -7.46
CA GLY A 189 -0.63 -4.59 -7.36
C GLY A 189 -2.02 -5.09 -7.02
N ALA A 190 -2.39 -6.29 -7.52
CA ALA A 190 -3.69 -6.90 -7.27
C ALA A 190 -3.80 -7.57 -5.89
N SER A 191 -2.70 -7.93 -5.22
CA SER A 191 -2.75 -8.73 -3.99
C SER A 191 -2.15 -8.06 -2.76
N LEU A 192 -1.03 -7.33 -2.83
CA LEU A 192 -0.50 -6.63 -1.66
C LEU A 192 -1.44 -5.54 -1.15
N HIS A 193 -1.37 -5.26 0.14
CA HIS A 193 -2.39 -4.49 0.85
C HIS A 193 -2.24 -2.98 0.64
N GLU A 194 -1.09 -2.40 0.90
CA GLU A 194 -0.86 -0.96 0.89
C GLU A 194 -0.02 -0.51 -0.30
N MET A 195 -0.27 0.72 -0.78
CA MET A 195 0.46 1.29 -1.89
C MET A 195 1.98 1.31 -1.66
N ALA A 196 2.38 1.65 -0.44
CA ALA A 196 3.77 1.64 -0.01
C ALA A 196 4.44 0.28 -0.20
N GLN A 197 3.74 -0.77 0.24
CA GLN A 197 4.22 -2.15 0.18
C GLN A 197 4.34 -2.64 -1.26
N VAL A 198 3.37 -2.31 -2.12
CA VAL A 198 3.38 -2.60 -3.55
C VAL A 198 4.60 -1.97 -4.24
N VAL A 199 4.85 -0.68 -4.01
CA VAL A 199 6.00 -0.01 -4.61
C VAL A 199 7.31 -0.60 -4.11
N ALA A 200 7.41 -0.96 -2.83
CA ALA A 200 8.61 -1.55 -2.25
C ALA A 200 8.88 -2.97 -2.76
N ALA A 201 7.84 -3.82 -2.84
CA ALA A 201 7.92 -5.18 -3.37
C ALA A 201 8.26 -5.15 -4.87
N GLY A 202 7.59 -4.29 -5.65
CA GLY A 202 7.90 -4.07 -7.05
C GLY A 202 9.35 -3.63 -7.28
N ALA A 203 9.87 -2.71 -6.45
CA ALA A 203 11.26 -2.26 -6.52
C ALA A 203 12.28 -3.36 -6.16
N GLY A 204 11.87 -4.33 -5.35
CA GLY A 204 12.64 -5.55 -5.08
C GLY A 204 12.68 -6.52 -6.26
N PHE A 205 11.81 -6.36 -7.24
CA PHE A 205 11.74 -7.21 -8.44
C PHE A 205 12.34 -6.52 -9.66
N SER A 206 11.72 -5.43 -10.15
CA SER A 206 12.24 -4.62 -11.26
C SER A 206 11.58 -3.23 -11.32
N LYS A 207 12.18 -2.31 -12.09
CA LYS A 207 11.58 -0.99 -12.36
C LYS A 207 10.24 -1.11 -13.09
N ARG A 208 10.16 -2.02 -14.07
CA ARG A 208 8.93 -2.25 -14.85
C ARG A 208 7.82 -2.83 -13.98
N ALA A 209 8.16 -3.73 -13.06
CA ALA A 209 7.21 -4.26 -12.08
C ALA A 209 6.59 -3.16 -11.20
N VAL A 210 7.39 -2.17 -10.74
CA VAL A 210 6.87 -1.01 -9.99
C VAL A 210 5.83 -0.24 -10.79
N GLU A 211 6.11 0.03 -12.06
CA GLU A 211 5.20 0.77 -12.94
C GLU A 211 3.85 0.05 -13.08
N VAL A 212 3.88 -1.22 -13.45
CA VAL A 212 2.68 -2.05 -13.60
C VAL A 212 1.93 -2.17 -12.28
N ALA A 213 2.62 -2.54 -11.20
CA ALA A 213 2.02 -2.72 -9.88
C ALA A 213 1.37 -1.43 -9.35
N THR A 214 2.00 -0.28 -9.62
CA THR A 214 1.45 1.04 -9.24
C THR A 214 0.12 1.29 -9.94
N VAL A 215 0.04 1.11 -11.26
CA VAL A 215 -1.20 1.33 -12.02
C VAL A 215 -2.29 0.35 -11.59
N VAL A 216 -1.96 -0.92 -11.45
CA VAL A 216 -2.88 -1.97 -10.98
C VAL A 216 -3.43 -1.63 -9.60
N LYS A 217 -2.55 -1.21 -8.67
CA LYS A 217 -2.98 -0.81 -7.33
C LYS A 217 -3.85 0.43 -7.32
N LEU A 218 -3.54 1.43 -8.14
CA LEU A 218 -4.39 2.63 -8.28
C LEU A 218 -5.78 2.28 -8.82
N THR A 219 -5.87 1.37 -9.80
CA THR A 219 -7.14 0.82 -10.28
C THR A 219 -7.93 0.15 -9.17
N ARG A 220 -7.26 -0.65 -8.32
CA ARG A 220 -7.89 -1.28 -7.16
C ARG A 220 -8.39 -0.26 -6.13
N ILE A 221 -7.66 0.83 -5.91
CA ILE A 221 -8.07 1.94 -5.02
C ILE A 221 -9.37 2.59 -5.52
N CYS A 222 -9.59 2.68 -6.83
CA CYS A 222 -10.83 3.22 -7.38
C CYS A 222 -12.08 2.40 -6.97
N LEU A 223 -11.92 1.10 -6.68
CA LEU A 223 -13.01 0.25 -6.20
C LEU A 223 -13.46 0.59 -4.76
N LEU A 224 -12.68 1.39 -4.02
CA LEU A 224 -13.02 1.81 -2.66
C LEU A 224 -14.38 2.52 -2.61
N ALA A 225 -14.61 3.46 -3.54
CA ALA A 225 -15.82 4.25 -3.55
C ALA A 225 -17.10 3.39 -3.75
N PRO A 226 -17.21 2.55 -4.81
CA PRO A 226 -18.39 1.72 -5.00
C PRO A 226 -18.56 0.68 -3.87
N ILE A 227 -17.47 0.13 -3.33
CA ILE A 227 -17.55 -0.86 -2.24
C ILE A 227 -18.05 -0.21 -0.95
N VAL A 228 -17.51 0.95 -0.54
CA VAL A 228 -17.97 1.66 0.66
C VAL A 228 -19.40 2.16 0.49
N PHE A 229 -19.79 2.60 -0.71
CA PHE A 229 -21.17 2.95 -1.00
C PHE A 229 -22.11 1.75 -0.88
N GLY A 230 -21.76 0.60 -1.45
CA GLY A 230 -22.52 -0.65 -1.34
C GLY A 230 -22.64 -1.13 0.11
N LEU A 231 -21.56 -0.98 0.89
CA LEU A 231 -21.54 -1.29 2.32
C LEU A 231 -22.50 -0.35 3.10
N ALA A 232 -22.44 0.96 2.85
CA ALA A 232 -23.34 1.95 3.45
C ALA A 232 -24.80 1.64 3.15
N TRP A 233 -25.11 1.33 1.89
CA TRP A 233 -26.46 0.97 1.48
C TRP A 233 -26.96 -0.31 2.14
N SER A 234 -26.12 -1.34 2.25
CA SER A 234 -26.45 -2.61 2.92
C SER A 234 -26.71 -2.41 4.40
N LEU A 235 -25.90 -1.59 5.10
CA LEU A 235 -26.04 -1.31 6.53
C LEU A 235 -27.28 -0.45 6.82
N ARG A 236 -27.60 0.54 5.98
CA ARG A 236 -28.81 1.35 6.09
C ARG A 236 -30.09 0.49 6.00
N ARG A 237 -30.10 -0.50 5.11
CA ARG A 237 -31.21 -1.47 5.01
C ARG A 237 -31.39 -2.30 6.29
N LYS A 238 -30.34 -2.47 7.09
CA LYS A 238 -30.36 -3.17 8.38
C LYS A 238 -30.65 -2.22 9.58
N GLY A 239 -31.01 -0.95 9.33
CA GLY A 239 -31.33 0.03 10.36
C GLY A 239 -30.12 0.73 11.01
N ALA A 240 -28.92 0.53 10.49
CA ALA A 240 -27.73 1.25 10.95
C ALA A 240 -27.62 2.60 10.24
N THR A 241 -27.57 3.71 10.98
CA THR A 241 -27.46 5.07 10.43
C THR A 241 -26.04 5.60 10.56
N GLY A 242 -25.41 5.95 9.44
CA GLY A 242 -24.14 6.66 9.41
C GLY A 242 -24.05 7.56 8.17
N ASP A 243 -23.80 8.85 8.35
CA ASP A 243 -23.56 9.81 7.25
C ASP A 243 -22.08 9.78 6.86
N ALA A 244 -21.69 8.86 5.98
CA ALA A 244 -20.34 8.80 5.47
C ALA A 244 -20.18 9.71 4.24
N LYS A 245 -19.42 10.80 4.36
CA LYS A 245 -18.88 11.55 3.21
C LYS A 245 -17.62 10.84 2.71
N VAL A 246 -17.78 9.92 1.77
CA VAL A 246 -16.64 9.25 1.12
C VAL A 246 -16.26 10.05 -0.12
N SER A 247 -15.00 10.49 -0.20
CA SER A 247 -14.47 11.05 -1.45
C SER A 247 -14.43 9.96 -2.51
N LEU A 248 -15.16 10.16 -3.60
CA LEU A 248 -15.27 9.19 -4.69
C LEU A 248 -13.93 8.93 -5.38
N VAL A 249 -13.09 9.95 -5.49
CA VAL A 249 -11.78 9.83 -6.14
C VAL A 249 -10.70 10.43 -5.22
N PRO A 250 -9.67 9.65 -4.83
CA PRO A 250 -8.55 10.18 -4.07
C PRO A 250 -7.79 11.24 -4.89
N TRP A 251 -7.51 12.41 -4.32
CA TRP A 251 -6.85 13.52 -4.99
C TRP A 251 -5.47 13.14 -5.58
N PHE A 252 -4.70 12.29 -4.91
CA PHE A 252 -3.39 11.86 -5.38
C PHE A 252 -3.46 10.98 -6.64
N LEU A 253 -4.58 10.28 -6.86
CA LEU A 253 -4.84 9.55 -8.10
C LEU A 253 -5.06 10.50 -9.28
N VAL A 254 -5.81 11.59 -9.06
CA VAL A 254 -6.00 12.63 -10.09
C VAL A 254 -4.65 13.23 -10.48
N LEU A 255 -3.83 13.59 -9.48
CA LEU A 255 -2.49 14.13 -9.74
C LEU A 255 -1.56 13.12 -10.42
N PHE A 256 -1.64 11.83 -10.08
CA PHE A 256 -0.89 10.78 -10.77
C PHE A 256 -1.22 10.78 -12.27
N VAL A 257 -2.51 10.83 -12.63
CA VAL A 257 -2.95 10.86 -14.04
C VAL A 257 -2.48 12.16 -14.72
N VAL A 258 -2.58 13.31 -14.04
CA VAL A 258 -2.09 14.60 -14.55
C VAL A 258 -0.57 14.54 -14.81
N PHE A 259 0.21 14.01 -13.89
CA PHE A 259 1.66 13.87 -14.06
C PHE A 259 2.01 12.87 -15.18
N ALA A 260 1.26 11.77 -15.32
CA ALA A 260 1.41 10.85 -16.46
C ALA A 260 1.06 11.52 -17.79
N ALA A 261 0.04 12.38 -17.81
CA ALA A 261 -0.30 13.19 -18.99
C ALA A 261 0.85 14.17 -19.36
N ILE A 262 1.39 14.89 -18.37
CA ILE A 262 2.53 15.80 -18.58
C ILE A 262 3.73 15.02 -19.14
N ASN A 263 4.04 13.84 -18.59
CA ASN A 263 5.12 13.00 -19.10
C ASN A 263 4.86 12.50 -20.53
N SER A 264 3.58 12.26 -20.89
CA SER A 264 3.18 11.80 -22.23
C SER A 264 3.30 12.87 -23.31
N THR A 265 3.14 14.16 -22.96
CA THR A 265 3.17 15.26 -23.92
C THR A 265 4.58 15.74 -24.27
N ALA A 266 5.61 15.21 -23.60
CA ALA A 266 7.02 15.64 -23.74
C ALA A 266 7.23 17.16 -23.59
N LEU A 267 6.27 17.87 -22.96
CA LEU A 267 6.32 19.32 -22.74
C LEU A 267 7.43 19.76 -21.78
N ALA A 268 7.79 18.87 -20.82
CA ALA A 268 8.81 19.18 -19.83
C ALA A 268 10.19 18.74 -20.32
N PRO A 269 11.25 19.59 -20.17
CA PRO A 269 12.62 19.21 -20.48
C PRO A 269 13.06 17.96 -19.72
N LYS A 270 13.76 17.03 -20.37
CA LYS A 270 14.22 15.76 -19.74
C LYS A 270 14.97 16.01 -18.44
N ARG A 271 15.86 17.01 -18.39
CA ARG A 271 16.60 17.39 -17.19
C ARG A 271 15.69 17.70 -15.98
N VAL A 272 14.59 18.42 -16.22
CA VAL A 272 13.63 18.76 -15.15
C VAL A 272 12.91 17.51 -14.68
N LEU A 273 12.46 16.66 -15.61
CA LEU A 273 11.81 15.40 -15.27
C LEU A 273 12.73 14.47 -14.46
N ASP A 274 14.02 14.37 -14.82
CA ASP A 274 14.97 13.52 -14.13
C ASP A 274 15.20 14.01 -12.69
N VAL A 275 15.35 15.31 -12.48
CA VAL A 275 15.46 15.89 -11.13
C VAL A 275 14.17 15.63 -10.32
N LEU A 276 13.00 15.83 -10.92
CA LEU A 276 11.73 15.58 -10.24
C LEU A 276 11.55 14.10 -9.87
N ARG A 277 12.00 13.18 -10.74
CA ARG A 277 11.96 11.73 -10.48
C ARG A 277 12.89 11.32 -9.34
N ASP A 278 14.05 11.95 -9.23
CA ASP A 278 14.99 11.70 -8.13
C ASP A 278 14.44 12.23 -6.79
N ILE A 279 13.85 13.44 -6.80
CA ILE A 279 13.16 14.00 -5.63
C ILE A 279 12.00 13.09 -5.22
N ASP A 280 11.22 12.62 -6.18
CA ASP A 280 10.09 11.72 -5.95
C ASP A 280 10.54 10.40 -5.30
N LEU A 281 11.62 9.80 -5.79
CA LEU A 281 12.20 8.59 -5.19
C LEU A 281 12.63 8.83 -3.74
N TRP A 282 13.24 9.98 -3.44
CA TRP A 282 13.62 10.35 -2.09
C TRP A 282 12.39 10.57 -1.19
N LEU A 283 11.34 11.24 -1.70
CA LEU A 283 10.07 11.40 -0.98
C LEU A 283 9.39 10.05 -0.71
N LEU A 284 9.45 9.11 -1.65
CA LEU A 284 9.01 7.73 -1.43
C LEU A 284 9.77 7.10 -0.26
N CYS A 285 11.10 7.22 -0.23
CA CYS A 285 11.91 6.72 0.88
C CYS A 285 11.51 7.38 2.22
N VAL A 286 11.24 8.70 2.25
CA VAL A 286 10.75 9.38 3.46
C VAL A 286 9.40 8.82 3.91
N GLY A 287 8.48 8.62 2.97
CA GLY A 287 7.19 8.00 3.25
C GLY A 287 7.33 6.58 3.82
N MET A 288 8.22 5.78 3.23
CA MET A 288 8.51 4.41 3.66
C MET A 288 9.20 4.35 5.03
N ALA A 289 10.09 5.30 5.34
CA ALA A 289 10.63 5.46 6.70
C ALA A 289 9.51 5.65 7.72
N GLY A 290 8.51 6.49 7.37
CA GLY A 290 7.32 6.70 8.20
C GLY A 290 6.52 5.41 8.43
N VAL A 291 6.39 4.54 7.42
CA VAL A 291 5.76 3.21 7.54
C VAL A 291 6.57 2.33 8.49
N GLY A 292 7.88 2.18 8.26
CA GLY A 292 8.75 1.37 9.11
C GLY A 292 8.76 1.82 10.57
N LEU A 293 8.83 3.13 10.84
CA LEU A 293 8.80 3.70 12.20
C LEU A 293 7.46 3.51 12.93
N GLN A 294 6.38 3.17 12.23
CA GLN A 294 5.08 2.84 12.84
C GLN A 294 4.84 1.34 13.00
N THR A 295 5.66 0.51 12.36
CA THR A 295 5.52 -0.95 12.38
C THR A 295 6.53 -1.56 13.33
N GLY A 296 6.09 -1.96 14.52
CA GLY A 296 6.95 -2.62 15.52
C GLY A 296 6.62 -4.11 15.65
N PHE A 297 7.61 -4.96 15.93
CA PHE A 297 7.37 -6.38 16.23
C PHE A 297 6.48 -6.60 17.47
N HIS A 298 6.37 -5.59 18.35
CA HIS A 298 5.51 -5.63 19.54
C HIS A 298 4.01 -5.48 19.20
N ASP A 299 3.66 -4.81 18.12
CA ASP A 299 2.27 -4.55 17.75
C ASP A 299 1.57 -5.83 17.31
N LEU A 300 2.36 -6.83 16.87
CA LEU A 300 1.92 -8.17 16.51
C LEU A 300 1.27 -8.93 17.68
N LYS A 301 1.86 -8.83 18.86
CA LYS A 301 1.39 -9.59 20.04
C LYS A 301 0.03 -9.09 20.57
N ARG A 302 -0.35 -7.86 20.26
CA ARG A 302 -1.59 -7.24 20.76
C ARG A 302 -2.83 -7.53 19.92
N ALA A 303 -2.68 -7.95 18.67
CA ALA A 303 -3.81 -8.17 17.75
C ALA A 303 -4.65 -9.41 18.09
N GLY A 304 -4.08 -10.40 18.77
CA GLY A 304 -4.72 -11.69 19.02
C GLY A 304 -4.60 -12.66 17.83
N ILE A 305 -4.88 -13.93 18.07
CA ILE A 305 -4.66 -15.00 17.07
C ILE A 305 -5.71 -14.94 15.94
N ALA A 306 -6.99 -14.72 16.27
CA ALA A 306 -8.07 -14.76 15.29
C ALA A 306 -7.94 -13.71 14.16
N PRO A 307 -7.68 -12.41 14.44
CA PRO A 307 -7.46 -11.42 13.39
C PRO A 307 -6.22 -11.70 12.52
N ILE A 308 -5.13 -12.20 13.14
CA ILE A 308 -3.91 -12.56 12.39
C ILE A 308 -4.19 -13.74 11.47
N ALA A 309 -4.81 -14.80 11.98
CA ALA A 309 -5.17 -15.98 11.18
C ALA A 309 -6.13 -15.60 10.04
N ALA A 310 -7.15 -14.77 10.33
CA ALA A 310 -8.06 -14.28 9.32
C ALA A 310 -7.32 -13.47 8.23
N GLY A 311 -6.42 -12.58 8.64
CA GLY A 311 -5.60 -11.78 7.73
C GLY A 311 -4.69 -12.64 6.86
N VAL A 312 -4.00 -13.65 7.44
CA VAL A 312 -3.14 -14.57 6.69
C VAL A 312 -3.95 -15.35 5.65
N VAL A 313 -5.09 -15.92 6.05
CA VAL A 313 -5.94 -16.69 5.13
C VAL A 313 -6.47 -15.80 4.00
N GLN A 314 -6.88 -14.56 4.29
CA GLN A 314 -7.31 -13.60 3.27
C GLN A 314 -6.16 -13.22 2.33
N TRP A 315 -4.97 -12.98 2.87
CA TRP A 315 -3.80 -12.65 2.07
C TRP A 315 -3.39 -13.79 1.15
N LEU A 316 -3.35 -15.02 1.65
CA LEU A 316 -3.08 -16.20 0.81
C LEU A 316 -4.16 -16.40 -0.25
N PHE A 317 -5.43 -16.16 0.08
CA PHE A 317 -6.52 -16.25 -0.87
C PHE A 317 -6.40 -15.22 -2.00
N ILE A 318 -6.19 -13.93 -1.66
CA ILE A 318 -6.06 -12.91 -2.70
C ILE A 318 -4.79 -13.10 -3.54
N ALA A 319 -3.68 -13.50 -2.93
CA ALA A 319 -2.44 -13.79 -3.65
C ALA A 319 -2.61 -14.97 -4.63
N GLY A 320 -3.18 -16.07 -4.17
CA GLY A 320 -3.44 -17.24 -5.01
C GLY A 320 -4.47 -16.96 -6.11
N LEU A 321 -5.59 -16.31 -5.76
CA LEU A 321 -6.64 -16.00 -6.73
C LEU A 321 -6.17 -15.01 -7.80
N SER A 322 -5.51 -13.92 -7.40
CA SER A 322 -5.02 -12.94 -8.35
C SER A 322 -3.93 -13.51 -9.27
N TYR A 323 -3.05 -14.37 -8.75
CA TYR A 323 -2.08 -15.10 -9.57
C TYR A 323 -2.76 -16.03 -10.58
N ALA A 324 -3.70 -16.86 -10.12
CA ALA A 324 -4.43 -17.78 -10.99
C ALA A 324 -5.19 -17.04 -12.09
N LEU A 325 -5.89 -15.95 -11.74
CA LEU A 325 -6.60 -15.11 -12.71
C LEU A 325 -5.62 -14.40 -13.67
N ALA A 326 -4.48 -13.93 -13.19
CA ALA A 326 -3.49 -13.27 -14.03
C ALA A 326 -2.90 -14.25 -15.07
N VAL A 327 -2.58 -15.46 -14.65
CA VAL A 327 -2.12 -16.52 -15.59
C VAL A 327 -3.21 -16.92 -16.59
N ALA A 328 -4.47 -17.04 -16.14
CA ALA A 328 -5.56 -17.51 -16.99
C ALA A 328 -6.07 -16.46 -18.00
N LEU A 329 -6.02 -15.17 -17.65
CA LEU A 329 -6.62 -14.10 -18.45
C LEU A 329 -5.61 -13.25 -19.24
N VAL A 330 -4.33 -13.30 -18.84
CA VAL A 330 -3.29 -12.40 -19.38
C VAL A 330 -2.18 -13.18 -20.10
N ARG A 331 -1.94 -14.43 -19.74
CA ARG A 331 -1.10 -15.38 -20.48
C ARG A 331 -1.91 -16.21 -21.44
#